data_02d2d164ef615043c6ccfd13846e40bf
#
_entry.id   02d2d164ef615043c6ccfd13846e40bf
#
_cell.length_a   1.000
_cell.length_b   1.000
_cell.length_c   1.000
_cell.angle_alpha   90.00
_cell.angle_beta   90.00
_cell.angle_gamma   90.00
#
_symmetry.space_group_name_H-M   'P 1'
#
loop_
_entity.id
_entity.type
_entity.pdbx_description
1 polymer ?
#
loop_
_entity_poly.entity_id
_entity_poly.type
_entity_poly.pdbx_seq_one_letter_code
_entity_poly.pdbx_strand_id
1 'polypeptide(L)'
;YAVHIFLGIHPRNKFLFWGPPLVTTVGVLAFFDSVIFRVLMINALLAFQGFLVQKALLSYRFDFSVRGRNLMVFGIGLSIVALAWKFCTAIIAPDQIMSIFLNTPVQVTLYLVTFISLIMVSTGFALMAKERSDAALRKAALLDRLTGCWNRVRIEEILQQEMARMHRYGHPVTLLMLDLDNFKRINDQFGHLAGDEVLRGFGRMLRTDIRATDVPGRWGGEEFVVVLPSSTFFDAVTLAENIRDHLKKFNFS
;
A
#
# COMPACT_ATOMS: atom_id res chain seq x y z
N TYR A 1 8.69 10.62 13.31
CA TYR A 1 9.78 10.34 12.37
C TYR A 1 9.58 8.98 11.70
N ALA A 2 9.42 7.88 12.48
CA ALA A 2 9.18 6.54 11.94
C ALA A 2 8.01 6.48 10.94
N VAL A 3 6.88 7.14 11.25
CA VAL A 3 5.71 7.22 10.34
C VAL A 3 6.08 7.94 9.03
N HIS A 4 6.88 9.00 9.07
CA HIS A 4 7.30 9.72 7.85
C HIS A 4 8.24 8.89 6.99
N ILE A 5 9.20 8.17 7.61
CA ILE A 5 10.06 7.23 6.89
C ILE A 5 9.21 6.11 6.27
N PHE A 6 8.27 5.56 7.05
CA PHE A 6 7.36 4.52 6.58
C PHE A 6 6.53 4.99 5.37
N LEU A 7 6.08 6.24 5.37
CA LEU A 7 5.35 6.86 4.26
C LEU A 7 6.24 7.26 3.07
N GLY A 8 7.58 7.15 3.19
CA GLY A 8 8.52 7.63 2.16
C GLY A 8 8.59 9.15 2.07
N ILE A 9 8.09 9.86 3.09
CA ILE A 9 8.13 11.32 3.15
C ILE A 9 9.43 11.72 3.82
N HIS A 10 10.34 12.34 3.09
CA HIS A 10 11.52 12.96 3.69
C HIS A 10 11.13 14.33 4.25
N PRO A 11 11.06 14.50 5.58
CA PRO A 11 10.71 15.79 6.14
C PRO A 11 11.79 16.82 5.80
N ARG A 12 11.38 17.92 5.16
CA ARG A 12 12.26 19.04 4.82
C ARG A 12 12.96 19.62 6.06
N ASN A 13 12.36 19.49 7.23
CA ASN A 13 12.90 20.01 8.48
C ASN A 13 12.92 18.91 9.56
N LYS A 14 14.09 18.29 9.76
CA LYS A 14 14.30 17.26 10.79
C LYS A 14 14.10 17.80 12.22
N PHE A 15 14.28 19.09 12.43
CA PHE A 15 14.07 19.76 13.72
C PHE A 15 12.63 19.63 14.23
N LEU A 16 11.62 19.55 13.35
CA LEU A 16 10.23 19.35 13.76
C LEU A 16 10.00 18.04 14.53
N PHE A 17 10.85 17.04 14.33
CA PHE A 17 10.73 15.72 14.96
C PHE A 17 11.70 15.52 16.13
N TRP A 18 12.92 16.07 16.03
CA TRP A 18 13.92 15.96 17.09
C TRP A 18 13.89 17.12 18.08
N GLY A 19 13.37 18.27 17.66
CA GLY A 19 13.23 19.45 18.50
C GLY A 19 12.39 19.21 19.75
N PRO A 20 11.14 18.69 19.64
CA PRO A 20 10.31 18.47 20.82
C PRO A 20 10.93 17.56 21.89
N PRO A 21 11.49 16.37 21.58
CA PRO A 21 12.22 15.57 22.58
C PRO A 21 13.38 16.32 23.23
N LEU A 22 14.14 17.09 22.46
CA LEU A 22 15.24 17.89 22.99
C LEU A 22 14.72 18.97 23.94
N VAL A 23 13.68 19.70 23.54
CA VAL A 23 13.05 20.76 24.36
C VAL A 23 12.44 20.17 25.63
N THR A 24 11.81 18.96 25.58
CA THR A 24 11.32 18.31 26.81
C THR A 24 12.45 17.95 27.74
N THR A 25 13.55 17.39 27.23
CA THR A 25 14.71 17.02 28.07
C THR A 25 15.33 18.26 28.73
N VAL A 26 15.59 19.32 27.96
CA VAL A 26 16.15 20.57 28.48
C VAL A 26 15.20 21.24 29.47
N GLY A 27 13.90 21.27 29.15
CA GLY A 27 12.91 21.88 30.04
C GLY A 27 12.69 21.13 31.35
N VAL A 28 12.73 19.77 31.32
CA VAL A 28 12.70 18.98 32.57
C VAL A 28 13.91 19.25 33.44
N LEU A 29 15.09 19.44 32.86
CA LEU A 29 16.32 19.77 33.59
C LEU A 29 16.30 21.22 34.12
N ALA A 30 15.83 22.16 33.31
CA ALA A 30 15.81 23.60 33.66
C ALA A 30 14.76 23.94 34.75
N PHE A 31 13.64 23.21 34.79
CA PHE A 31 12.53 23.46 35.73
C PHE A 31 12.32 22.29 36.68
N PHE A 32 13.43 21.74 37.19
CA PHE A 32 13.40 20.55 38.04
C PHE A 32 12.52 20.73 39.30
N ASP A 33 12.48 21.91 39.88
CA ASP A 33 11.74 22.22 41.11
C ASP A 33 10.23 22.43 40.91
N SER A 34 9.75 22.64 39.64
CA SER A 34 8.35 22.90 39.37
C SER A 34 7.68 21.71 38.66
N VAL A 35 6.99 20.84 39.41
CA VAL A 35 6.24 19.69 38.88
C VAL A 35 5.15 20.12 37.89
N ILE A 36 4.42 21.18 38.22
CA ILE A 36 3.31 21.69 37.39
C ILE A 36 3.84 22.16 36.05
N PHE A 37 4.91 22.96 36.00
CA PHE A 37 5.49 23.44 34.74
C PHE A 37 5.97 22.27 33.86
N ARG A 38 6.63 21.28 34.44
CA ARG A 38 7.06 20.06 33.69
C ARG A 38 5.87 19.33 33.06
N VAL A 39 4.79 19.13 33.83
CA VAL A 39 3.58 18.44 33.35
C VAL A 39 2.94 19.21 32.19
N LEU A 40 2.79 20.53 32.33
CA LEU A 40 2.23 21.38 31.28
C LEU A 40 3.07 21.33 30.00
N MET A 41 4.38 21.48 30.12
CA MET A 41 5.29 21.48 28.98
C MET A 41 5.29 20.11 28.24
N ILE A 42 5.40 19.01 28.99
CA ILE A 42 5.40 17.67 28.41
C ILE A 42 4.09 17.37 27.67
N ASN A 43 2.95 17.68 28.29
CA ASN A 43 1.64 17.44 27.66
C ASN A 43 1.44 18.29 26.40
N ALA A 44 1.85 19.57 26.42
CA ALA A 44 1.76 20.44 25.25
C ALA A 44 2.62 19.94 24.08
N LEU A 45 3.86 19.53 24.36
CA LEU A 45 4.79 19.03 23.33
C LEU A 45 4.34 17.69 22.76
N LEU A 46 3.86 16.76 23.58
CA LEU A 46 3.33 15.47 23.10
C LEU A 46 2.06 15.66 22.27
N ALA A 47 1.15 16.56 22.68
CA ALA A 47 -0.04 16.89 21.90
C ALA A 47 0.34 17.50 20.54
N PHE A 48 1.32 18.40 20.50
CA PHE A 48 1.83 18.98 19.27
C PHE A 48 2.46 17.93 18.34
N GLN A 49 3.27 17.00 18.88
CA GLN A 49 3.82 15.89 18.10
C GLN A 49 2.72 14.98 17.54
N GLY A 50 1.72 14.64 18.37
CA GLY A 50 0.55 13.86 17.93
C GLY A 50 -0.18 14.56 16.78
N PHE A 51 -0.40 15.86 16.87
CA PHE A 51 -1.02 16.65 15.82
C PHE A 51 -0.22 16.63 14.50
N LEU A 52 1.11 16.76 14.56
CA LEU A 52 1.95 16.67 13.37
C LEU A 52 1.86 15.30 12.68
N VAL A 53 1.86 14.22 13.46
CA VAL A 53 1.72 12.86 12.93
C VAL A 53 0.33 12.67 12.32
N GLN A 54 -0.71 13.14 13.01
CA GLN A 54 -2.09 13.04 12.52
C GLN A 54 -2.27 13.81 11.20
N LYS A 55 -1.73 15.03 11.12
CA LYS A 55 -1.74 15.83 9.88
C LYS A 55 -1.03 15.10 8.74
N ALA A 56 0.13 14.49 9.00
CA ALA A 56 0.86 13.72 8.00
C ALA A 56 0.05 12.52 7.50
N LEU A 57 -0.58 11.76 8.39
CA LEU A 57 -1.42 10.62 8.05
C LEU A 57 -2.66 11.00 7.23
N LEU A 58 -3.28 12.13 7.51
CA LEU A 58 -4.45 12.63 6.80
C LEU A 58 -4.10 13.24 5.44
N SER A 59 -2.92 13.85 5.30
CA SER A 59 -2.48 14.49 4.06
C SER A 59 -1.93 13.51 3.01
N TYR A 60 -1.56 12.31 3.43
CA TYR A 60 -0.94 11.33 2.53
C TYR A 60 -2.00 10.49 1.81
N ARG A 61 -1.85 10.35 0.48
CA ARG A 61 -2.67 9.43 -0.32
C ARG A 61 -2.03 8.05 -0.33
N PHE A 62 -2.76 7.06 0.15
CA PHE A 62 -2.31 5.67 0.19
C PHE A 62 -2.81 4.91 -1.03
N ASP A 63 -1.92 4.11 -1.64
CA ASP A 63 -2.26 3.18 -2.74
C ASP A 63 -2.81 1.83 -2.21
N PHE A 64 -3.03 1.72 -0.90
CA PHE A 64 -3.50 0.51 -0.24
C PHE A 64 -4.62 0.85 0.76
N SER A 65 -5.20 -0.18 1.40
CA SER A 65 -6.29 -0.01 2.35
C SER A 65 -5.97 1.02 3.44
N VAL A 66 -6.96 1.82 3.80
CA VAL A 66 -6.80 2.92 4.79
C VAL A 66 -7.25 2.53 6.21
N ARG A 67 -7.53 1.23 6.47
CA ARG A 67 -8.04 0.78 7.78
C ARG A 67 -7.05 1.05 8.91
N GLY A 68 -5.79 0.66 8.71
CA GLY A 68 -4.73 0.90 9.70
C GLY A 68 -4.51 2.39 9.95
N ARG A 69 -4.52 3.22 8.89
CA ARG A 69 -4.44 4.67 9.00
C ARG A 69 -5.57 5.24 9.86
N ASN A 70 -6.82 4.85 9.60
CA ASN A 70 -7.98 5.38 10.32
C ASN A 70 -7.92 5.00 11.80
N LEU A 71 -7.49 3.78 12.12
CA LEU A 71 -7.29 3.34 13.50
C LEU A 71 -6.21 4.16 14.21
N MET A 72 -5.07 4.43 13.55
CA MET A 72 -4.02 5.30 14.08
C MET A 72 -4.50 6.74 14.29
N VAL A 73 -5.19 7.31 13.31
CA VAL A 73 -5.71 8.69 13.39
C VAL A 73 -6.68 8.84 14.57
N PHE A 74 -7.55 7.85 14.76
CA PHE A 74 -8.49 7.86 15.90
C PHE A 74 -7.74 7.71 17.24
N GLY A 75 -6.79 6.77 17.34
CA GLY A 75 -6.00 6.57 18.56
C GLY A 75 -5.16 7.81 18.92
N ILE A 76 -4.52 8.47 17.94
CA ILE A 76 -3.77 9.72 18.16
C ILE A 76 -4.71 10.84 18.61
N GLY A 77 -5.89 10.96 17.97
CA GLY A 77 -6.90 11.94 18.36
C GLY A 77 -7.34 11.76 19.81
N LEU A 78 -7.60 10.53 20.22
CA LEU A 78 -7.95 10.18 21.60
C LEU A 78 -6.81 10.54 22.58
N SER A 79 -5.55 10.30 22.20
CA SER A 79 -4.38 10.72 23.00
C SER A 79 -4.30 12.23 23.15
N ILE A 80 -4.53 12.99 22.07
CA ILE A 80 -4.49 14.46 22.10
C ILE A 80 -5.58 15.00 23.06
N VAL A 81 -6.78 14.43 23.02
CA VAL A 81 -7.87 14.83 23.93
C VAL A 81 -7.50 14.53 25.39
N ALA A 82 -6.93 13.35 25.67
CA ALA A 82 -6.48 12.99 27.03
C ALA A 82 -5.37 13.92 27.54
N LEU A 83 -4.40 14.28 26.68
CA LEU A 83 -3.32 15.20 27.01
C LEU A 83 -3.84 16.63 27.25
N ALA A 84 -4.79 17.09 26.44
CA ALA A 84 -5.45 18.38 26.62
C ALA A 84 -6.25 18.43 27.94
N TRP A 85 -6.99 17.36 28.26
CA TRP A 85 -7.67 17.23 29.54
C TRP A 85 -6.69 17.34 30.73
N LYS A 86 -5.58 16.59 30.65
CA LYS A 86 -4.54 16.62 31.68
C LYS A 86 -3.86 18.00 31.79
N PHE A 87 -3.71 18.69 30.67
CA PHE A 87 -3.20 20.06 30.65
C PHE A 87 -4.17 21.03 31.35
N CYS A 88 -5.47 20.96 31.06
CA CYS A 88 -6.49 21.79 31.71
C CYS A 88 -6.59 21.51 33.21
N THR A 89 -6.55 20.23 33.62
CA THR A 89 -6.59 19.90 35.05
C THR A 89 -5.36 20.41 35.81
N ALA A 90 -4.19 20.46 35.15
CA ALA A 90 -2.96 21.02 35.74
C ALA A 90 -3.08 22.52 36.08
N ILE A 91 -3.87 23.26 35.31
CA ILE A 91 -4.09 24.69 35.51
C ILE A 91 -5.19 24.93 36.56
N ILE A 92 -6.32 24.18 36.47
CA ILE A 92 -7.52 24.42 37.27
C ILE A 92 -7.40 23.85 38.69
N ALA A 93 -6.77 22.72 38.84
CA ALA A 93 -6.69 21.96 40.10
C ALA A 93 -5.27 21.35 40.27
N PRO A 94 -4.24 22.20 40.49
CA PRO A 94 -2.86 21.76 40.57
C PRO A 94 -2.63 20.75 41.73
N ASP A 95 -3.37 20.85 42.82
CA ASP A 95 -3.26 19.92 43.97
C ASP A 95 -3.60 18.47 43.58
N GLN A 96 -4.48 18.24 42.63
CA GLN A 96 -4.84 16.93 42.17
C GLN A 96 -3.72 16.24 41.34
N ILE A 97 -2.78 17.02 40.83
CA ILE A 97 -1.65 16.52 40.02
C ILE A 97 -0.44 16.21 40.91
N MET A 98 -0.26 16.90 42.01
CA MET A 98 0.89 16.72 42.93
C MET A 98 0.92 15.32 43.55
N SER A 99 -0.22 14.60 43.57
CA SER A 99 -0.29 13.27 44.10
C SER A 99 -0.42 12.23 42.96
N ILE A 100 0.71 11.81 42.43
CA ILE A 100 0.79 10.71 41.44
C ILE A 100 0.19 9.38 41.99
N PHE A 101 0.07 9.26 43.31
CA PHE A 101 -0.40 8.08 44.02
C PHE A 101 -1.88 8.14 44.45
N LEU A 102 -2.59 9.26 44.24
CA LEU A 102 -4.02 9.32 44.54
C LEU A 102 -4.79 8.65 43.38
N ASN A 103 -5.36 7.49 43.64
CA ASN A 103 -6.28 6.76 42.74
C ASN A 103 -7.62 7.51 42.61
N THR A 104 -7.62 8.70 42.03
CA THR A 104 -8.88 9.37 41.72
C THR A 104 -9.51 8.72 40.50
N PRO A 105 -10.85 8.58 40.43
CA PRO A 105 -11.54 8.03 39.25
C PRO A 105 -11.16 8.73 37.94
N VAL A 106 -10.90 10.03 38.00
CA VAL A 106 -10.45 10.83 36.85
C VAL A 106 -9.08 10.37 36.37
N GLN A 107 -8.15 10.14 37.26
CA GLN A 107 -6.78 9.71 36.91
C GLN A 107 -6.75 8.29 36.35
N VAL A 108 -7.54 7.39 36.93
CA VAL A 108 -7.71 6.02 36.42
C VAL A 108 -8.29 6.06 35.00
N THR A 109 -9.33 6.87 34.77
CA THR A 109 -9.94 7.03 33.44
C THR A 109 -8.93 7.54 32.41
N LEU A 110 -8.10 8.53 32.77
CA LEU A 110 -7.05 9.06 31.87
C LEU A 110 -6.00 8.01 31.53
N TYR A 111 -5.58 7.18 32.48
CA TYR A 111 -4.65 6.09 32.23
C TYR A 111 -5.27 5.02 31.30
N LEU A 112 -6.52 4.66 31.52
CA LEU A 112 -7.23 3.71 30.65
C LEU A 112 -7.37 4.27 29.22
N VAL A 113 -7.77 5.51 29.06
CA VAL A 113 -7.87 6.17 27.74
C VAL A 113 -6.52 6.20 27.05
N THR A 114 -5.44 6.56 27.76
CA THR A 114 -4.08 6.57 27.22
C THR A 114 -3.63 5.18 26.81
N PHE A 115 -3.93 4.17 27.62
CA PHE A 115 -3.60 2.76 27.32
C PHE A 115 -4.35 2.26 26.09
N ILE A 116 -5.65 2.52 26.00
CA ILE A 116 -6.47 2.18 24.80
C ILE A 116 -5.93 2.88 23.55
N SER A 117 -5.60 4.16 23.65
CA SER A 117 -5.06 4.91 22.52
C SER A 117 -3.70 4.36 22.05
N LEU A 118 -2.83 3.93 22.98
CA LEU A 118 -1.56 3.30 22.65
C LEU A 118 -1.76 1.97 21.91
N ILE A 119 -2.70 1.14 22.37
CA ILE A 119 -3.07 -0.11 21.66
C ILE A 119 -3.58 0.20 20.26
N MET A 120 -4.46 1.18 20.11
CA MET A 120 -5.00 1.58 18.80
C MET A 120 -3.92 2.07 17.85
N VAL A 121 -3.00 2.91 18.32
CA VAL A 121 -1.88 3.41 17.51
C VAL A 121 -0.95 2.28 17.11
N SER A 122 -0.59 1.39 18.04
CA SER A 122 0.30 0.25 17.79
C SER A 122 -0.32 -0.73 16.79
N THR A 123 -1.59 -1.10 17.01
CA THR A 123 -2.33 -2.01 16.12
C THR A 123 -2.55 -1.38 14.74
N GLY A 124 -2.89 -0.09 14.70
CA GLY A 124 -3.05 0.66 13.46
C GLY A 124 -1.76 0.70 12.65
N PHE A 125 -0.61 0.92 13.29
CA PHE A 125 0.69 0.89 12.62
C PHE A 125 1.03 -0.51 12.08
N ALA A 126 0.83 -1.55 12.88
CA ALA A 126 1.05 -2.94 12.46
C ALA A 126 0.16 -3.31 11.26
N LEU A 127 -1.12 -2.90 11.29
CA LEU A 127 -2.06 -3.11 10.19
C LEU A 127 -1.63 -2.38 8.92
N MET A 128 -1.19 -1.11 9.02
CA MET A 128 -0.65 -0.36 7.88
C MET A 128 0.60 -1.03 7.30
N ALA A 129 1.50 -1.51 8.14
CA ALA A 129 2.71 -2.20 7.69
C ALA A 129 2.35 -3.49 6.92
N LYS A 130 1.40 -4.27 7.43
CA LYS A 130 0.87 -5.45 6.75
C LYS A 130 0.22 -5.09 5.42
N GLU A 131 -0.70 -4.12 5.38
CA GLU A 131 -1.39 -3.68 4.16
C GLU A 131 -0.40 -3.25 3.07
N ARG A 132 0.66 -2.53 3.46
CA ARG A 132 1.75 -2.13 2.54
C ARG A 132 2.52 -3.33 2.01
N SER A 133 2.86 -4.28 2.88
CA SER A 133 3.57 -5.51 2.49
C SER A 133 2.72 -6.35 1.53
N ASP A 134 1.44 -6.53 1.84
CA ASP A 134 0.50 -7.28 0.98
C ASP A 134 0.34 -6.61 -0.39
N ALA A 135 0.26 -5.27 -0.43
CA ALA A 135 0.21 -4.52 -1.68
C ALA A 135 1.51 -4.66 -2.50
N ALA A 136 2.67 -4.62 -1.84
CA ALA A 136 3.96 -4.84 -2.49
C ALA A 136 4.09 -6.26 -3.07
N LEU A 137 3.65 -7.27 -2.32
CA LEU A 137 3.64 -8.67 -2.78
C LEU A 137 2.71 -8.84 -3.99
N ARG A 138 1.51 -8.24 -3.96
CA ARG A 138 0.59 -8.24 -5.11
C ARG A 138 1.22 -7.59 -6.35
N LYS A 139 1.87 -6.42 -6.19
CA LYS A 139 2.57 -5.75 -7.29
C LYS A 139 3.76 -6.56 -7.82
N ALA A 140 4.50 -7.25 -6.96
CA ALA A 140 5.60 -8.13 -7.36
C ALA A 140 5.13 -9.39 -8.11
N ALA A 141 3.87 -9.78 -7.93
CA ALA A 141 3.27 -10.96 -8.58
C ALA A 141 2.46 -10.60 -9.83
N LEU A 142 2.84 -9.56 -10.59
CA LEU A 142 2.10 -9.13 -11.80
C LEU A 142 2.40 -9.97 -13.05
N LEU A 143 3.50 -10.73 -13.03
CA LEU A 143 3.83 -11.67 -14.07
C LEU A 143 3.33 -13.08 -13.73
N ASP A 144 2.86 -13.82 -14.74
CA ASP A 144 2.69 -15.25 -14.65
C ASP A 144 4.06 -15.94 -14.60
N ARG A 145 4.33 -16.67 -13.52
CA ARG A 145 5.66 -17.27 -13.27
C ARG A 145 6.04 -18.35 -14.27
N LEU A 146 5.06 -18.99 -14.89
CA LEU A 146 5.30 -20.06 -15.84
C LEU A 146 5.68 -19.51 -17.23
N THR A 147 4.91 -18.54 -17.71
CA THR A 147 5.03 -18.03 -19.09
C THR A 147 5.83 -16.75 -19.21
N GLY A 148 6.01 -16.00 -18.09
CA GLY A 148 6.62 -14.67 -18.09
C GLY A 148 5.78 -13.58 -18.77
N CYS A 149 4.54 -13.89 -19.19
CA CYS A 149 3.56 -12.91 -19.62
C CYS A 149 2.94 -12.20 -18.40
N TRP A 150 2.24 -11.10 -18.63
CA TRP A 150 1.48 -10.47 -17.54
C TRP A 150 0.37 -11.41 -17.09
N ASN A 151 0.06 -11.42 -15.78
CA ASN A 151 -1.06 -12.16 -15.25
C ASN A 151 -2.38 -11.41 -15.49
N ARG A 152 -3.50 -12.09 -15.27
CA ARG A 152 -4.84 -11.55 -15.44
C ARG A 152 -5.06 -10.23 -14.72
N VAL A 153 -4.58 -10.10 -13.46
CA VAL A 153 -4.75 -8.88 -12.66
C VAL A 153 -4.11 -7.68 -13.35
N ARG A 154 -2.89 -7.86 -13.87
CA ARG A 154 -2.19 -6.78 -14.57
C ARG A 154 -2.85 -6.43 -15.91
N ILE A 155 -3.35 -7.41 -16.63
CA ILE A 155 -4.07 -7.18 -17.89
C ILE A 155 -5.36 -6.38 -17.64
N GLU A 156 -6.13 -6.72 -16.61
CA GLU A 156 -7.33 -5.96 -16.23
C GLU A 156 -7.01 -4.48 -15.91
N GLU A 157 -5.92 -4.22 -15.18
CA GLU A 157 -5.45 -2.86 -14.89
C GLU A 157 -5.06 -2.10 -16.17
N ILE A 158 -4.31 -2.74 -17.06
CA ILE A 158 -3.87 -2.13 -18.34
C ILE A 158 -5.07 -1.85 -19.23
N LEU A 159 -5.99 -2.79 -19.33
CA LEU A 159 -7.19 -2.60 -20.14
C LEU A 159 -8.03 -1.41 -19.66
N GLN A 160 -8.21 -1.27 -18.35
CA GLN A 160 -8.89 -0.09 -17.77
C GLN A 160 -8.17 1.22 -18.13
N GLN A 161 -6.85 1.24 -18.07
CA GLN A 161 -6.05 2.42 -18.44
C GLN A 161 -6.18 2.76 -19.92
N GLU A 162 -6.10 1.77 -20.80
CA GLU A 162 -6.22 1.98 -22.24
C GLU A 162 -7.65 2.37 -22.65
N MET A 163 -8.68 1.82 -22.01
CA MET A 163 -10.06 2.27 -22.20
C MET A 163 -10.24 3.75 -21.81
N ALA A 164 -9.67 4.17 -20.69
CA ALA A 164 -9.69 5.57 -20.27
C ALA A 164 -8.95 6.48 -21.26
N ARG A 165 -7.83 6.02 -21.85
CA ARG A 165 -7.10 6.72 -22.91
C ARG A 165 -7.90 6.81 -24.19
N MET A 166 -8.55 5.72 -24.60
CA MET A 166 -9.45 5.69 -25.75
C MET A 166 -10.56 6.73 -25.63
N HIS A 167 -11.22 6.80 -24.48
CA HIS A 167 -12.25 7.80 -24.21
C HIS A 167 -11.72 9.24 -24.28
N ARG A 168 -10.48 9.47 -23.83
CA ARG A 168 -9.90 10.82 -23.76
C ARG A 168 -9.30 11.29 -25.09
N TYR A 169 -8.67 10.40 -25.84
CA TYR A 169 -7.85 10.75 -26.99
C TYR A 169 -8.39 10.18 -28.32
N GLY A 170 -9.40 9.32 -28.28
CA GLY A 170 -9.99 8.71 -29.47
C GLY A 170 -9.16 7.62 -30.13
N HIS A 171 -8.02 7.21 -29.53
CA HIS A 171 -7.22 6.11 -30.08
C HIS A 171 -7.88 4.75 -29.78
N PRO A 172 -8.09 3.88 -30.81
CA PRO A 172 -8.73 2.58 -30.60
C PRO A 172 -7.85 1.67 -29.74
N VAL A 173 -8.48 0.79 -28.97
CA VAL A 173 -7.83 -0.32 -28.30
C VAL A 173 -8.52 -1.61 -28.70
N THR A 174 -7.74 -2.62 -29.06
CA THR A 174 -8.26 -3.94 -29.46
C THR A 174 -7.75 -5.00 -28.48
N LEU A 175 -8.60 -5.96 -28.13
CA LEU A 175 -8.29 -7.09 -27.30
C LEU A 175 -8.28 -8.35 -28.17
N LEU A 176 -7.17 -9.09 -28.16
CA LEU A 176 -7.06 -10.38 -28.82
C LEU A 176 -7.04 -11.48 -27.76
N MET A 177 -8.01 -12.39 -27.82
CA MET A 177 -8.05 -13.59 -26.99
C MET A 177 -7.50 -14.77 -27.78
N LEU A 178 -6.65 -15.57 -27.16
CA LEU A 178 -5.98 -16.73 -27.73
C LEU A 178 -6.19 -17.93 -26.81
N ASP A 179 -6.47 -19.09 -27.40
CA ASP A 179 -6.61 -20.34 -26.67
C ASP A 179 -5.78 -21.45 -27.37
N LEU A 180 -5.12 -22.30 -26.60
CA LEU A 180 -4.30 -23.39 -27.14
C LEU A 180 -5.15 -24.64 -27.41
N ASP A 181 -5.47 -24.86 -28.67
CA ASP A 181 -6.26 -26.02 -29.11
C ASP A 181 -5.67 -27.33 -28.60
N ASN A 182 -6.56 -28.18 -28.06
CA ASN A 182 -6.22 -29.53 -27.58
C ASN A 182 -5.17 -29.57 -26.44
N PHE A 183 -4.96 -28.48 -25.68
CA PHE A 183 -3.98 -28.45 -24.60
C PHE A 183 -4.20 -29.54 -23.55
N LYS A 184 -5.46 -29.82 -23.19
CA LYS A 184 -5.81 -30.93 -22.30
C LYS A 184 -5.28 -32.27 -22.82
N ARG A 185 -5.38 -32.55 -24.14
CA ARG A 185 -4.88 -33.77 -24.73
C ARG A 185 -3.35 -33.89 -24.60
N ILE A 186 -2.63 -32.79 -24.71
CA ILE A 186 -1.18 -32.77 -24.47
C ILE A 186 -0.88 -33.18 -23.02
N ASN A 187 -1.59 -32.60 -22.04
CA ASN A 187 -1.44 -32.97 -20.63
C ASN A 187 -1.77 -34.46 -20.38
N ASP A 188 -2.86 -34.95 -20.94
CA ASP A 188 -3.33 -36.33 -20.75
C ASP A 188 -2.36 -37.35 -21.37
N GLN A 189 -1.71 -36.99 -22.50
CA GLN A 189 -0.82 -37.89 -23.23
C GLN A 189 0.64 -37.83 -22.76
N PHE A 190 1.15 -36.63 -22.43
CA PHE A 190 2.57 -36.39 -22.15
C PHE A 190 2.84 -35.89 -20.71
N GLY A 191 1.78 -35.72 -19.93
CA GLY A 191 1.85 -35.24 -18.54
C GLY A 191 1.93 -33.71 -18.42
N HIS A 192 1.65 -33.20 -17.22
CA HIS A 192 1.57 -31.78 -16.95
C HIS A 192 2.89 -31.02 -17.16
N LEU A 193 4.05 -31.68 -17.00
CA LEU A 193 5.34 -31.08 -17.27
C LEU A 193 5.52 -30.69 -18.74
N ALA A 194 5.04 -31.56 -19.67
CA ALA A 194 5.05 -31.28 -21.10
C ALA A 194 4.10 -30.10 -21.43
N GLY A 195 2.91 -30.06 -20.82
CA GLY A 195 2.00 -28.93 -20.96
C GLY A 195 2.62 -27.62 -20.44
N ASP A 196 3.33 -27.67 -19.34
CA ASP A 196 4.06 -26.52 -18.81
C ASP A 196 5.14 -26.01 -19.79
N GLU A 197 5.86 -26.90 -20.47
CA GLU A 197 6.83 -26.52 -21.52
C GLU A 197 6.15 -25.86 -22.72
N VAL A 198 5.01 -26.37 -23.14
CA VAL A 198 4.19 -25.77 -24.22
C VAL A 198 3.77 -24.34 -23.80
N LEU A 199 3.27 -24.15 -22.59
CA LEU A 199 2.87 -22.84 -22.09
C LEU A 199 4.07 -21.87 -22.00
N ARG A 200 5.23 -22.33 -21.52
CA ARG A 200 6.48 -21.53 -21.50
C ARG A 200 6.91 -21.14 -22.91
N GLY A 201 6.90 -22.10 -23.82
CA GLY A 201 7.25 -21.88 -25.22
C GLY A 201 6.34 -20.86 -25.88
N PHE A 202 5.02 -21.03 -25.74
CA PHE A 202 4.03 -20.11 -26.27
C PHE A 202 4.17 -18.70 -25.66
N GLY A 203 4.35 -18.58 -24.36
CA GLY A 203 4.57 -17.28 -23.73
C GLY A 203 5.85 -16.58 -24.19
N ARG A 204 6.93 -17.32 -24.47
CA ARG A 204 8.16 -16.77 -25.09
C ARG A 204 7.90 -16.28 -26.51
N MET A 205 7.28 -17.13 -27.35
CA MET A 205 6.93 -16.79 -28.72
C MET A 205 6.05 -15.53 -28.75
N LEU A 206 4.99 -15.49 -27.97
CA LEU A 206 4.06 -14.37 -27.94
C LEU A 206 4.76 -13.04 -27.61
N ARG A 207 5.69 -13.03 -26.66
CA ARG A 207 6.45 -11.82 -26.29
C ARG A 207 7.44 -11.37 -27.35
N THR A 208 7.89 -12.25 -28.23
CA THR A 208 8.80 -11.92 -29.34
C THR A 208 8.07 -11.47 -30.60
N ASP A 209 6.85 -11.93 -30.83
CA ASP A 209 6.09 -11.72 -32.05
C ASP A 209 5.25 -10.44 -32.05
N ILE A 210 5.06 -9.84 -30.88
CA ILE A 210 4.25 -8.63 -30.71
C ILE A 210 5.12 -7.38 -30.63
N ARG A 211 4.52 -6.23 -30.88
CA ARG A 211 5.20 -4.92 -30.77
C ARG A 211 5.51 -4.59 -29.32
N ALA A 212 6.50 -3.72 -29.09
CA ALA A 212 6.85 -3.25 -27.74
C ALA A 212 5.71 -2.52 -26.99
N THR A 213 4.72 -2.00 -27.73
CA THR A 213 3.53 -1.35 -27.22
C THR A 213 2.42 -2.32 -26.85
N ASP A 214 2.45 -3.53 -27.39
CA ASP A 214 1.44 -4.55 -27.19
C ASP A 214 1.71 -5.30 -25.87
N VAL A 215 0.65 -5.72 -25.19
CA VAL A 215 0.75 -6.25 -23.85
C VAL A 215 0.24 -7.68 -23.79
N PRO A 216 1.14 -8.68 -23.73
CA PRO A 216 0.76 -10.07 -23.66
C PRO A 216 0.48 -10.48 -22.22
N GLY A 217 -0.59 -11.24 -22.00
CA GLY A 217 -0.96 -11.77 -20.70
C GLY A 217 -1.46 -13.21 -20.77
N ARG A 218 -1.33 -13.93 -19.65
CA ARG A 218 -2.01 -15.20 -19.44
C ARG A 218 -3.28 -14.95 -18.64
N TRP A 219 -4.41 -15.26 -19.25
CA TRP A 219 -5.73 -15.00 -18.68
C TRP A 219 -6.22 -16.13 -17.77
N GLY A 220 -5.95 -17.35 -18.14
CA GLY A 220 -6.33 -18.58 -17.44
C GLY A 220 -5.41 -19.73 -17.79
N GLY A 221 -5.82 -20.97 -17.55
CA GLY A 221 -5.05 -22.20 -17.79
C GLY A 221 -4.23 -22.20 -19.09
N GLU A 222 -4.91 -22.32 -20.22
CA GLU A 222 -4.36 -22.30 -21.58
C GLU A 222 -4.74 -21.06 -22.38
N GLU A 223 -5.43 -20.12 -21.72
CA GLU A 223 -5.93 -18.89 -22.32
C GLU A 223 -4.91 -17.74 -22.18
N PHE A 224 -4.66 -17.08 -23.30
CA PHE A 224 -3.81 -15.88 -23.36
C PHE A 224 -4.58 -14.71 -23.94
N VAL A 225 -4.08 -13.51 -23.66
CA VAL A 225 -4.67 -12.29 -24.13
C VAL A 225 -3.58 -11.31 -24.57
N VAL A 226 -3.83 -10.55 -25.63
CA VAL A 226 -2.97 -9.43 -26.01
C VAL A 226 -3.80 -8.17 -26.07
N VAL A 227 -3.42 -7.17 -25.28
CA VAL A 227 -3.98 -5.82 -25.37
C VAL A 227 -3.18 -5.06 -26.43
N LEU A 228 -3.87 -4.49 -27.40
CA LEU A 228 -3.31 -3.79 -28.57
C LEU A 228 -3.71 -2.31 -28.52
N PRO A 229 -2.89 -1.43 -27.88
CA PRO A 229 -3.14 0.00 -27.86
C PRO A 229 -3.01 0.59 -29.27
N SER A 230 -3.86 1.57 -29.58
CA SER A 230 -3.86 2.29 -30.87
C SER A 230 -3.93 1.37 -32.09
N SER A 231 -4.63 0.24 -31.96
CA SER A 231 -4.74 -0.78 -33.00
C SER A 231 -6.19 -1.02 -33.39
N THR A 232 -6.43 -1.18 -34.69
CA THR A 232 -7.75 -1.48 -35.24
C THR A 232 -8.05 -2.98 -35.19
N PHE A 233 -9.29 -3.36 -35.48
CA PHE A 233 -9.70 -4.75 -35.65
C PHE A 233 -8.85 -5.48 -36.72
N PHE A 234 -8.54 -4.83 -37.84
CA PHE A 234 -7.73 -5.42 -38.91
C PHE A 234 -6.29 -5.70 -38.50
N ASP A 235 -5.71 -4.80 -37.68
CA ASP A 235 -4.36 -5.00 -37.11
C ASP A 235 -4.35 -6.25 -36.22
N ALA A 236 -5.39 -6.45 -35.40
CA ALA A 236 -5.51 -7.60 -34.53
C ALA A 236 -5.70 -8.90 -35.30
N VAL A 237 -6.50 -8.91 -36.38
CA VAL A 237 -6.67 -10.08 -37.27
C VAL A 237 -5.33 -10.46 -37.90
N THR A 238 -4.59 -9.47 -38.42
CA THR A 238 -3.27 -9.72 -39.01
C THR A 238 -2.30 -10.30 -37.99
N LEU A 239 -2.28 -9.78 -36.76
CA LEU A 239 -1.45 -10.32 -35.69
C LEU A 239 -1.86 -11.75 -35.33
N ALA A 240 -3.15 -12.04 -35.21
CA ALA A 240 -3.67 -13.38 -34.89
C ALA A 240 -3.22 -14.41 -35.94
N GLU A 241 -3.30 -14.07 -37.23
CA GLU A 241 -2.84 -14.95 -38.29
C GLU A 241 -1.32 -15.18 -38.21
N ASN A 242 -0.53 -14.16 -37.98
CA ASN A 242 0.92 -14.26 -37.83
C ASN A 242 1.29 -15.18 -36.65
N ILE A 243 0.64 -15.00 -35.48
CA ILE A 243 0.85 -15.85 -34.31
C ILE A 243 0.49 -17.31 -34.64
N ARG A 244 -0.65 -17.53 -35.28
CA ARG A 244 -1.10 -18.89 -35.70
C ARG A 244 -0.10 -19.56 -36.65
N ASP A 245 0.40 -18.83 -37.62
CA ASP A 245 1.35 -19.39 -38.61
C ASP A 245 2.74 -19.61 -38.02
N HIS A 246 3.16 -18.76 -37.05
CA HIS A 246 4.40 -18.99 -36.33
C HIS A 246 4.27 -20.19 -35.37
N LEU A 247 3.14 -20.36 -34.69
CA LEU A 247 2.88 -21.47 -33.79
C LEU A 247 2.96 -22.82 -34.52
N LYS A 248 2.47 -22.91 -35.77
CA LYS A 248 2.56 -24.14 -36.59
C LYS A 248 4.02 -24.55 -36.89
N LYS A 249 4.95 -23.58 -36.91
CA LYS A 249 6.38 -23.77 -37.18
C LYS A 249 7.21 -23.89 -35.92
N PHE A 250 6.62 -23.54 -34.80
CA PHE A 250 7.34 -23.42 -33.52
C PHE A 250 7.62 -24.82 -32.94
N ASN A 251 8.88 -25.08 -32.61
CA ASN A 251 9.30 -26.31 -31.99
C ASN A 251 9.31 -26.13 -30.45
N PHE A 252 8.47 -26.87 -29.78
CA PHE A 252 8.41 -26.86 -28.29
C PHE A 252 9.47 -27.82 -27.71
N SER A 253 10.75 -27.56 -28.00
CA SER A 253 11.89 -28.34 -27.47
C SER A 253 12.58 -27.61 -26.34
#